data_e8397167e8762a6dadd5124bae9a100d
#
_entry.id   e8397167e8762a6dadd5124bae9a100d
#
_cell.length_a   1.000
_cell.length_b   1.000
_cell.length_c   1.000
_cell.angle_alpha   90.00
_cell.angle_beta   90.00
_cell.angle_gamma   90.00
#
_symmetry.space_group_name_H-M   'P 1'
#
loop_
_entity.id
_entity.type
_entity.pdbx_description
1 polymer ?
#
loop_
_entity_poly.entity_id
_entity_poly.type
_entity_poly.pdbx_seq_one_letter_code
_entity_poly.pdbx_strand_id
1 'polypeptide(L)'
;FGEVKVFLVYKNQEIIGGAIALSYNDFMEDCWLSTISKYNHLYTSILLYWEMIKDAIENNKKIFSFGRSTKGSSLLKFKGQWNPIEKQLYFSYSEKQKISLKKMTFLTKLWKLLPLRVANIIGPKIADKLY
;
A
#
# COMPACT_ATOMS: atom_id res chain seq x y z
N PHE A 1 -2.09 16.30 16.35
CA PHE A 1 -2.12 15.89 14.94
C PHE A 1 -1.03 14.86 14.72
N GLY A 2 -1.24 13.92 13.75
CA GLY A 2 -0.28 12.88 13.44
C GLY A 2 0.91 13.41 12.63
N GLU A 3 1.98 12.60 12.58
CA GLU A 3 3.18 12.85 11.79
C GLU A 3 3.17 11.97 10.54
N VAL A 4 3.58 12.53 9.40
CA VAL A 4 3.80 11.80 8.15
C VAL A 4 5.29 11.58 7.98
N LYS A 5 5.70 10.32 7.79
CA LYS A 5 7.09 9.96 7.50
C LYS A 5 7.21 9.36 6.11
N VAL A 6 8.23 9.77 5.36
CA VAL A 6 8.56 9.24 4.05
C VAL A 6 9.87 8.48 4.14
N PHE A 7 9.85 7.22 3.72
CA PHE A 7 11.03 6.34 3.64
C PHE A 7 11.39 6.14 2.18
N LEU A 8 12.65 6.34 1.84
CA LEU A 8 13.14 6.18 0.47
C LEU A 8 14.35 5.24 0.45
N VAL A 9 14.37 4.33 -0.52
CA VAL A 9 15.51 3.43 -0.77
C VAL A 9 16.18 3.85 -2.06
N TYR A 10 17.48 4.03 -1.98
CA TYR A 10 18.33 4.43 -3.09
C TYR A 10 19.27 3.30 -3.51
N LYS A 11 19.56 3.23 -4.81
CA LYS A 11 20.65 2.47 -5.37
C LYS A 11 21.38 3.38 -6.37
N ASN A 12 22.67 3.63 -6.15
CA ASN A 12 23.49 4.48 -7.03
C ASN A 12 22.81 5.81 -7.37
N GLN A 13 22.26 6.51 -6.36
CA GLN A 13 21.53 7.78 -6.46
C GLN A 13 20.13 7.68 -7.15
N GLU A 14 19.71 6.51 -7.61
CA GLU A 14 18.37 6.27 -8.14
C GLU A 14 17.44 5.83 -7.00
N ILE A 15 16.24 6.43 -6.89
CA ILE A 15 15.21 5.95 -5.96
C ILE A 15 14.62 4.66 -6.53
N ILE A 16 14.74 3.56 -5.79
CA ILE A 16 14.27 2.23 -6.19
C ILE A 16 13.03 1.76 -5.43
N GLY A 17 12.62 2.47 -4.40
CA GLY A 17 11.42 2.23 -3.64
C GLY A 17 11.17 3.31 -2.61
N GLY A 18 9.94 3.39 -2.13
CA GLY A 18 9.53 4.30 -1.09
C GLY A 18 8.28 3.85 -0.36
N ALA A 19 8.10 4.36 0.85
CA ALA A 19 6.93 4.14 1.67
C ALA A 19 6.52 5.43 2.37
N ILE A 20 5.23 5.54 2.67
CA ILE A 20 4.66 6.63 3.47
C ILE A 20 3.98 6.01 4.69
N ALA A 21 4.42 6.40 5.87
CA ALA A 21 3.81 5.99 7.12
C ALA A 21 3.16 7.16 7.84
N LEU A 22 2.04 6.91 8.48
CA LEU A 22 1.37 7.83 9.40
C LEU A 22 1.62 7.40 10.84
N SER A 23 1.99 8.34 11.67
CA SER A 23 2.26 8.13 13.07
C SER A 23 1.37 9.03 13.92
N TYR A 24 0.66 8.43 14.90
CA TYR A 24 -0.20 9.15 15.82
C TYR A 24 -0.17 8.48 17.20
N ASN A 25 0.13 9.21 18.26
CA ASN A 25 0.30 8.67 19.61
C ASN A 25 1.21 7.42 19.60
N ASP A 26 0.72 6.30 20.10
CA ASP A 26 1.44 5.02 20.20
C ASP A 26 1.33 4.15 18.92
N PHE A 27 0.74 4.68 17.86
CA PHE A 27 0.40 3.94 16.64
C PHE A 27 1.18 4.48 15.43
N MET A 28 1.65 3.58 14.57
CA MET A 28 2.22 3.88 13.26
C MET A 28 1.66 2.92 12.22
N GLU A 29 1.32 3.42 11.04
CA GLU A 29 0.76 2.62 9.96
C GLU A 29 1.48 2.85 8.64
N ASP A 30 1.80 1.77 7.92
CA ASP A 30 2.17 1.81 6.51
C ASP A 30 0.92 2.13 5.66
N CYS A 31 0.87 3.34 5.11
CA CYS A 31 -0.23 3.78 4.24
C CYS A 31 -0.01 3.42 2.78
N TRP A 32 1.21 3.59 2.28
CA TRP A 32 1.60 3.30 0.90
C TRP A 32 3.04 2.84 0.84
N LEU A 33 3.25 1.76 0.10
CA LEU A 33 4.57 1.25 -0.22
C LEU A 33 4.61 0.90 -1.71
N SER A 34 5.66 1.35 -2.38
CA SER A 34 5.91 1.05 -3.79
C SER A 34 7.38 0.81 -4.07
N THR A 35 7.67 -0.12 -4.97
CA THR A 35 9.02 -0.46 -5.39
C THR A 35 9.10 -0.57 -6.91
N ILE A 36 10.27 -0.28 -7.49
CA ILE A 36 10.50 -0.46 -8.92
C ILE A 36 10.74 -1.95 -9.19
N SER A 37 9.89 -2.57 -10.00
CA SER A 37 9.86 -4.02 -10.23
C SER A 37 11.19 -4.62 -10.67
N LYS A 38 12.00 -3.90 -11.47
CA LYS A 38 13.33 -4.37 -11.91
C LYS A 38 14.31 -4.60 -10.75
N TYR A 39 14.05 -3.98 -9.58
CA TYR A 39 14.87 -4.08 -8.37
C TYR A 39 14.27 -4.99 -7.29
N ASN A 40 13.17 -5.72 -7.57
CA ASN A 40 12.54 -6.61 -6.59
C ASN A 40 13.51 -7.68 -6.04
N HIS A 41 14.50 -8.11 -6.84
CA HIS A 41 15.54 -9.05 -6.42
C HIS A 41 16.44 -8.52 -5.29
N LEU A 42 16.39 -7.21 -5.00
CA LEU A 42 17.11 -6.57 -3.89
C LEU A 42 16.27 -6.50 -2.60
N TYR A 43 15.10 -7.12 -2.58
CA TYR A 43 14.20 -7.15 -1.41
C TYR A 43 13.87 -5.76 -0.86
N THR A 44 13.73 -4.77 -1.72
CA THR A 44 13.50 -3.35 -1.37
C THR A 44 12.28 -3.16 -0.45
N SER A 45 11.20 -3.92 -0.67
CA SER A 45 10.01 -3.86 0.20
C SER A 45 10.27 -4.39 1.60
N ILE A 46 11.11 -5.41 1.75
CA ILE A 46 11.51 -5.93 3.07
C ILE A 46 12.31 -4.89 3.82
N LEU A 47 13.27 -4.24 3.15
CA LEU A 47 14.06 -3.15 3.75
C LEU A 47 13.16 -2.00 4.21
N LEU A 48 12.19 -1.58 3.40
CA LEU A 48 11.26 -0.52 3.77
C LEU A 48 10.45 -0.87 5.01
N TYR A 49 9.88 -2.09 5.10
CA TYR A 49 9.16 -2.54 6.30
C TYR A 49 10.07 -2.60 7.52
N TRP A 50 11.29 -3.10 7.35
CA TRP A 50 12.27 -3.16 8.43
C TRP A 50 12.56 -1.76 9.00
N GLU A 51 12.86 -0.78 8.14
CA GLU A 51 13.14 0.58 8.56
C GLU A 51 11.93 1.28 9.20
N MET A 52 10.72 1.06 8.69
CA MET A 52 9.50 1.57 9.32
C MET A 52 9.26 0.97 10.71
N ILE A 53 9.45 -0.34 10.87
CA ILE A 53 9.30 -1.03 12.17
C ILE A 53 10.37 -0.53 13.14
N LYS A 54 11.62 -0.40 12.70
CA LYS A 54 12.72 0.12 13.49
C LYS A 54 12.43 1.55 13.97
N ASP A 55 11.98 2.43 13.06
CA ASP A 55 11.57 3.79 13.41
C ASP A 55 10.41 3.80 14.43
N ALA A 56 9.43 2.91 14.27
CA ALA A 56 8.33 2.77 15.22
C ALA A 56 8.84 2.40 16.62
N ILE A 57 9.80 1.47 16.73
CA ILE A 57 10.42 1.05 17.99
C ILE A 57 11.21 2.21 18.60
N GLU A 58 12.06 2.88 17.82
CA GLU A 58 12.90 3.99 18.27
C GLU A 58 12.06 5.19 18.76
N ASN A 59 10.86 5.37 18.20
CA ASN A 59 9.90 6.40 18.63
C ASN A 59 8.85 5.90 19.63
N ASN A 60 9.12 4.77 20.33
CA ASN A 60 8.28 4.20 21.39
C ASN A 60 6.82 3.97 20.96
N LYS A 61 6.58 3.60 19.69
CA LYS A 61 5.26 3.20 19.24
C LYS A 61 4.93 1.79 19.73
N LYS A 62 3.74 1.60 20.28
CA LYS A 62 3.28 0.30 20.79
C LYS A 62 2.73 -0.60 19.69
N ILE A 63 2.23 0.00 18.61
CA ILE A 63 1.57 -0.71 17.52
C ILE A 63 2.14 -0.22 16.19
N PHE A 64 2.63 -1.17 15.37
CA PHE A 64 2.90 -0.97 13.97
C PHE A 64 1.85 -1.72 13.13
N SER A 65 1.13 -0.99 12.28
CA SER A 65 0.12 -1.56 11.37
C SER A 65 0.69 -1.68 9.96
N PHE A 66 0.60 -2.88 9.40
CA PHE A 66 0.90 -3.12 7.98
C PHE A 66 -0.21 -2.61 7.04
N GLY A 67 -1.21 -1.91 7.57
CA GLY A 67 -2.38 -1.50 6.82
C GLY A 67 -3.25 -2.68 6.35
N ARG A 68 -4.29 -2.37 5.60
CA ARG A 68 -5.28 -3.36 5.14
C ARG A 68 -4.72 -4.25 4.01
N SER A 69 -5.25 -5.47 3.93
CA SER A 69 -4.99 -6.40 2.84
C SER A 69 -6.24 -7.21 2.52
N THR A 70 -6.43 -7.55 1.25
CA THR A 70 -7.54 -8.42 0.84
C THR A 70 -7.24 -9.86 1.23
N LYS A 71 -8.22 -10.55 1.83
CA LYS A 71 -8.12 -11.96 2.21
C LYS A 71 -7.71 -12.82 1.01
N GLY A 72 -6.72 -13.69 1.18
CA GLY A 72 -6.20 -14.57 0.14
C GLY A 72 -5.27 -13.90 -0.89
N SER A 73 -4.99 -12.60 -0.78
CA SER A 73 -4.06 -11.91 -1.69
C SER A 73 -2.60 -12.29 -1.45
N SER A 74 -1.77 -12.11 -2.49
CA SER A 74 -0.31 -12.25 -2.36
C SER A 74 0.29 -11.25 -1.37
N LEU A 75 -0.30 -10.05 -1.27
CA LEU A 75 0.11 -9.03 -0.31
C LEU A 75 -0.12 -9.48 1.13
N LEU A 76 -1.26 -10.12 1.43
CA LEU A 76 -1.51 -10.67 2.77
C LEU A 76 -0.47 -11.76 3.12
N LYS A 77 -0.16 -12.66 2.16
CA LYS A 77 0.88 -13.69 2.35
C LYS A 77 2.25 -13.06 2.61
N PHE A 78 2.60 -12.01 1.87
CA PHE A 78 3.86 -11.29 2.05
C PHE A 78 3.94 -10.64 3.45
N LYS A 79 2.88 -9.93 3.88
CA LYS A 79 2.81 -9.32 5.22
C LYS A 79 2.84 -10.38 6.33
N GLY A 80 2.26 -11.55 6.09
CA GLY A 80 2.29 -12.69 7.01
C GLY A 80 3.69 -13.19 7.40
N GLN A 81 4.71 -12.92 6.58
CA GLN A 81 6.11 -13.26 6.89
C GLN A 81 6.65 -12.52 8.13
N TRP A 82 6.02 -11.41 8.50
CA TRP A 82 6.34 -10.62 9.70
C TRP A 82 5.59 -11.09 10.95
N ASN A 83 4.81 -12.17 10.83
CA ASN A 83 3.99 -12.74 11.91
C ASN A 83 3.06 -11.71 12.60
N PRO A 84 2.30 -10.90 11.84
CA PRO A 84 1.39 -9.91 12.42
C PRO A 84 0.16 -10.56 13.05
N ILE A 85 -0.47 -9.84 13.97
CA ILE A 85 -1.80 -10.19 14.47
C ILE A 85 -2.83 -9.72 13.45
N GLU A 86 -3.52 -10.66 12.78
CA GLU A 86 -4.58 -10.34 11.84
C GLU A 86 -5.87 -9.91 12.56
N LYS A 87 -6.47 -8.79 12.12
CA LYS A 87 -7.76 -8.33 12.59
C LYS A 87 -8.72 -8.16 11.41
N GLN A 88 -9.92 -8.72 11.53
CA GLN A 88 -10.96 -8.55 10.53
C GLN A 88 -11.44 -7.10 10.50
N LEU A 89 -11.46 -6.49 9.32
CA LEU A 89 -12.03 -5.17 9.10
C LEU A 89 -13.48 -5.31 8.59
N TYR A 90 -14.36 -4.44 9.10
CA TYR A 90 -15.75 -4.33 8.67
C TYR A 90 -15.97 -2.95 8.06
N PHE A 91 -16.63 -2.92 6.91
CA PHE A 91 -17.01 -1.67 6.25
C PHE A 91 -18.52 -1.46 6.41
N SER A 92 -18.90 -0.30 6.95
CA SER A 92 -20.29 0.15 6.99
C SER A 92 -20.51 1.19 5.90
N TYR A 93 -21.59 1.03 5.15
CA TYR A 93 -21.98 1.97 4.09
C TYR A 93 -23.34 2.56 4.44
N SER A 94 -23.48 3.88 4.36
CA SER A 94 -24.76 4.59 4.56
C SER A 94 -25.77 4.30 3.45
N GLU A 95 -25.28 4.00 2.25
CA GLU A 95 -26.07 3.64 1.08
C GLU A 95 -25.56 2.37 0.42
N LYS A 96 -26.48 1.59 -0.18
CA LYS A 96 -26.10 0.41 -0.99
C LYS A 96 -25.32 0.88 -2.22
N GLN A 97 -24.04 0.58 -2.27
CA GLN A 97 -23.25 0.82 -3.46
C GLN A 97 -23.80 0.03 -4.64
N LYS A 98 -24.27 0.74 -5.67
CA LYS A 98 -24.80 0.14 -6.92
C LYS A 98 -23.71 -0.38 -7.86
N ILE A 99 -22.44 -0.36 -7.44
CA ILE A 99 -21.30 -0.75 -8.29
C ILE A 99 -21.22 -2.28 -8.36
N SER A 100 -21.61 -2.84 -9.49
CA SER A 100 -21.45 -4.29 -9.75
C SER A 100 -19.97 -4.61 -10.00
N LEU A 101 -19.34 -5.33 -9.07
CA LEU A 101 -17.96 -5.81 -9.19
C LEU A 101 -17.72 -6.65 -10.46
N LYS A 102 -18.77 -7.26 -11.04
CA LYS A 102 -18.70 -8.00 -12.31
C LYS A 102 -18.40 -7.09 -13.51
N LYS A 103 -18.88 -5.85 -13.53
CA LYS A 103 -18.51 -4.87 -14.58
C LYS A 103 -17.07 -4.39 -14.43
N MET A 104 -16.53 -4.34 -13.22
CA MET A 104 -15.14 -3.93 -13.00
C MET A 104 -14.12 -4.97 -13.47
N THR A 105 -14.42 -6.26 -13.43
CA THR A 105 -13.48 -7.30 -13.91
C THR A 105 -13.22 -7.24 -15.41
N PHE A 106 -14.19 -6.83 -16.22
CA PHE A 106 -14.00 -6.60 -17.64
C PHE A 106 -13.17 -5.34 -17.90
N LEU A 107 -13.49 -4.26 -17.19
CA LEU A 107 -12.75 -2.99 -17.29
C LEU A 107 -11.28 -3.13 -16.82
N THR A 108 -11.01 -3.94 -15.81
CA THR A 108 -9.62 -4.19 -15.35
C THR A 108 -8.83 -5.01 -16.35
N LYS A 109 -9.46 -5.94 -17.10
CA LYS A 109 -8.79 -6.65 -18.21
C LYS A 109 -8.44 -5.69 -19.35
N LEU A 110 -9.36 -4.81 -19.73
CA LEU A 110 -9.15 -3.80 -20.77
C LEU A 110 -8.06 -2.79 -20.34
N TRP A 111 -8.07 -2.41 -19.06
CA TRP A 111 -7.09 -1.48 -18.48
C TRP A 111 -5.65 -2.01 -18.56
N LYS A 112 -5.46 -3.33 -18.39
CA LYS A 112 -4.14 -3.97 -18.50
C LYS A 112 -3.54 -3.95 -19.91
N LEU A 113 -4.37 -3.74 -20.93
CA LEU A 113 -3.93 -3.64 -22.33
C LEU A 113 -3.55 -2.21 -22.74
N LEU A 114 -3.86 -1.21 -21.90
CA LEU A 114 -3.54 0.18 -22.21
C LEU A 114 -2.04 0.46 -22.00
N PRO A 115 -1.40 1.17 -22.95
CA PRO A 115 -0.04 1.68 -22.73
C PRO A 115 0.01 2.58 -21.48
N LEU A 116 1.11 2.50 -20.74
CA LEU A 116 1.26 3.19 -19.45
C LEU A 116 1.01 4.70 -19.57
N ARG A 117 1.43 5.33 -20.68
CA ARG A 117 1.22 6.76 -20.95
C ARG A 117 -0.27 7.12 -21.02
N VAL A 118 -1.07 6.28 -21.66
CA VAL A 118 -2.53 6.47 -21.77
C VAL A 118 -3.21 6.22 -20.43
N ALA A 119 -2.81 5.17 -19.72
CA ALA A 119 -3.33 4.87 -18.38
C ALA A 119 -3.09 6.02 -17.39
N ASN A 120 -1.92 6.66 -17.43
CA ASN A 120 -1.57 7.78 -16.55
C ASN A 120 -2.38 9.07 -16.85
N ILE A 121 -2.82 9.27 -18.09
CA ILE A 121 -3.67 10.43 -18.46
C ILE A 121 -5.13 10.19 -18.10
N ILE A 122 -5.61 8.97 -18.31
CA ILE A 122 -7.02 8.62 -18.10
C ILE A 122 -7.32 8.29 -16.64
N GLY A 123 -6.33 7.69 -15.93
CA GLY A 123 -6.48 7.22 -14.56
C GLY A 123 -7.03 8.26 -13.59
N PRO A 124 -6.47 9.45 -13.48
CA PRO A 124 -6.97 10.48 -12.58
C PRO A 124 -8.43 10.86 -12.86
N LYS A 125 -8.83 10.98 -14.14
CA LYS A 125 -10.20 11.34 -14.54
C LYS A 125 -11.24 10.26 -14.24
N ILE A 126 -10.81 9.00 -14.14
CA ILE A 126 -11.70 7.87 -13.78
C ILE A 126 -11.75 7.71 -12.27
N ALA A 127 -10.65 7.96 -11.57
CA ALA A 127 -10.58 7.86 -10.12
C ALA A 127 -11.61 8.75 -9.45
N ASP A 128 -11.79 9.99 -9.89
CA ASP A 128 -12.78 10.95 -9.35
C ASP A 128 -14.26 10.45 -9.46
N LYS A 129 -14.52 9.44 -10.30
CA LYS A 129 -15.87 8.87 -10.50
C LYS A 129 -16.07 7.53 -9.79
N LEU A 130 -15.02 6.98 -9.16
CA LEU A 130 -15.05 5.67 -8.50
C LEU A 130 -15.08 5.79 -6.98
N TYR A 131 -14.85 7.00 -6.44
CA TYR A 131 -14.89 7.30 -5.01
C TYR A 131 -16.08 8.16 -4.63
#